data_e0ada172c1715a2f309337f87f569496
#
_entry.id   e0ada172c1715a2f309337f87f569496
#
_cell.length_a   1.000
_cell.length_b   1.000
_cell.length_c   1.000
_cell.angle_alpha   90.00
_cell.angle_beta   90.00
_cell.angle_gamma   90.00
#
_symmetry.space_group_name_H-M   'P 1'
#
loop_
_entity.id
_entity.type
_entity.pdbx_description
1 polymer ?
#
loop_
_entity_poly.entity_id
_entity_poly.type
_entity_poly.pdbx_seq_one_letter_code
_entity_poly.pdbx_strand_id
1 'polypeptide(L)'
;MHRGFTLLELIASVFILCLLLAIAVPNFNGVLQANKMQRLARELHGFVIQAKSESVLRRQRLWAHIIMSGASNSQGDWKIELTDNNTPYMGTTLATFSGKPYTGLTITPQYPSQQISFDSIHGRPTNGHIRFHPIEDSSKELKVLSFNRSARFRVCSNHPTKQFFGYVAC
;
A
#
# COMPACT_ATOMS: atom_id res chain seq x y z
N MET A 1 44.17 -31.46 -24.45
CA MET A 1 44.75 -30.09 -24.48
C MET A 1 43.86 -29.18 -23.66
N HIS A 2 44.29 -28.79 -22.45
CA HIS A 2 43.57 -27.81 -21.65
C HIS A 2 43.92 -26.41 -22.17
N ARG A 3 42.94 -25.72 -22.74
CA ARG A 3 43.12 -24.31 -23.11
C ARG A 3 42.94 -23.48 -21.83
N GLY A 4 43.99 -22.86 -21.35
CA GLY A 4 43.94 -21.91 -20.25
C GLY A 4 43.27 -20.62 -20.71
N PHE A 5 42.50 -20.01 -19.83
CA PHE A 5 41.90 -18.67 -20.03
C PHE A 5 43.02 -17.62 -20.09
N THR A 6 43.02 -16.75 -21.08
CA THR A 6 44.00 -15.65 -21.13
C THR A 6 43.60 -14.52 -20.18
N LEU A 7 44.58 -13.80 -19.66
CA LEU A 7 44.33 -12.63 -18.78
C LEU A 7 43.46 -11.58 -19.47
N LEU A 8 43.65 -11.39 -20.78
CA LEU A 8 42.91 -10.46 -21.61
C LEU A 8 41.41 -10.85 -21.70
N GLU A 9 41.12 -12.15 -21.84
CA GLU A 9 39.75 -12.67 -21.92
C GLU A 9 39.01 -12.51 -20.59
N LEU A 10 39.74 -12.66 -19.47
CA LEU A 10 39.17 -12.42 -18.14
C LEU A 10 38.86 -10.93 -17.93
N ILE A 11 39.74 -10.03 -18.32
CA ILE A 11 39.49 -8.57 -18.22
C ILE A 11 38.33 -8.16 -19.10
N ALA A 12 38.26 -8.64 -20.33
CA ALA A 12 37.17 -8.33 -21.25
C ALA A 12 35.81 -8.83 -20.72
N SER A 13 35.76 -10.06 -20.17
CA SER A 13 34.52 -10.59 -19.59
C SER A 13 34.05 -9.81 -18.37
N VAL A 14 34.95 -9.42 -17.47
CA VAL A 14 34.61 -8.61 -16.30
C VAL A 14 34.13 -7.21 -16.71
N PHE A 15 34.76 -6.60 -17.72
CA PHE A 15 34.37 -5.29 -18.23
C PHE A 15 32.95 -5.32 -18.83
N ILE A 16 32.63 -6.34 -19.63
CA ILE A 16 31.26 -6.51 -20.17
C ILE A 16 30.25 -6.72 -19.06
N LEU A 17 30.59 -7.52 -18.05
CA LEU A 17 29.72 -7.77 -16.90
C LEU A 17 29.41 -6.47 -16.12
N CYS A 18 30.42 -5.64 -15.90
CA CYS A 18 30.27 -4.33 -15.25
C CYS A 18 29.37 -3.38 -16.05
N LEU A 19 29.52 -3.37 -17.40
CA LEU A 19 28.65 -2.59 -18.29
C LEU A 19 27.19 -3.03 -18.21
N LEU A 20 26.93 -4.35 -18.25
CA LEU A 20 25.58 -4.89 -18.14
C LEU A 20 24.95 -4.56 -16.78
N LEU A 21 25.70 -4.66 -15.69
CA LEU A 21 25.22 -4.30 -14.35
C LEU A 21 24.91 -2.80 -14.23
N ALA A 22 25.71 -1.92 -14.83
CA ALA A 22 25.48 -0.48 -14.81
C ALA A 22 24.13 -0.07 -15.48
N ILE A 23 23.69 -0.82 -16.49
CA ILE A 23 22.40 -0.59 -17.16
C ILE A 23 21.24 -1.25 -16.41
N ALA A 24 21.46 -2.40 -15.77
CA ALA A 24 20.42 -3.16 -15.08
C ALA A 24 19.93 -2.47 -13.79
N VAL A 25 20.85 -1.90 -13.00
CA VAL A 25 20.57 -1.36 -11.66
C VAL A 25 19.49 -0.25 -11.67
N PRO A 26 19.50 0.79 -12.53
CA PRO A 26 18.50 1.85 -12.47
C PRO A 26 17.09 1.36 -12.80
N ASN A 27 16.94 0.38 -13.68
CA ASN A 27 15.63 -0.19 -14.04
C ASN A 27 15.03 -1.04 -12.90
N PHE A 28 15.85 -1.64 -12.06
CA PHE A 28 15.40 -2.50 -10.97
C PHE A 28 14.66 -1.72 -9.87
N ASN A 29 15.06 -0.49 -9.59
CA ASN A 29 14.41 0.37 -8.59
C ASN A 29 12.95 0.68 -8.97
N GLY A 30 12.68 0.94 -10.25
CA GLY A 30 11.33 1.16 -10.73
C GLY A 30 10.41 -0.06 -10.56
N VAL A 31 10.94 -1.26 -10.80
CA VAL A 31 10.19 -2.53 -10.61
C VAL A 31 9.90 -2.77 -9.14
N LEU A 32 10.89 -2.57 -8.26
CA LEU A 32 10.70 -2.72 -6.81
C LEU A 32 9.64 -1.76 -6.29
N GLN A 33 9.66 -0.51 -6.74
CA GLN A 33 8.69 0.51 -6.34
C GLN A 33 7.28 0.16 -6.83
N ALA A 34 7.14 -0.29 -8.08
CA ALA A 34 5.87 -0.74 -8.63
C ALA A 34 5.31 -1.94 -7.84
N ASN A 35 6.14 -2.92 -7.51
CA ASN A 35 5.75 -4.07 -6.71
C ASN A 35 5.32 -3.65 -5.30
N LYS A 36 6.02 -2.70 -4.67
CA LYS A 36 5.67 -2.16 -3.35
C LYS A 36 4.31 -1.44 -3.38
N MET A 37 4.05 -0.63 -4.41
CA MET A 37 2.75 0.03 -4.63
C MET A 37 1.60 -0.98 -4.80
N GLN A 38 1.79 -1.98 -5.66
CA GLN A 38 0.79 -3.04 -5.87
C GLN A 38 0.54 -3.86 -4.61
N ARG A 39 1.61 -4.15 -3.87
CA ARG A 39 1.51 -4.89 -2.61
C ARG A 39 0.71 -4.11 -1.58
N LEU A 40 1.03 -2.82 -1.35
CA LEU A 40 0.26 -1.96 -0.45
C LEU A 40 -1.21 -1.90 -0.85
N ALA A 41 -1.50 -1.70 -2.14
CA ALA A 41 -2.86 -1.66 -2.65
C ALA A 41 -3.66 -2.93 -2.33
N ARG A 42 -3.07 -4.11 -2.56
CA ARG A 42 -3.72 -5.41 -2.31
C ARG A 42 -3.88 -5.70 -0.82
N GLU A 43 -2.85 -5.47 -0.03
CA GLU A 43 -2.88 -5.77 1.41
C GLU A 43 -3.82 -4.81 2.15
N LEU A 44 -3.80 -3.51 1.81
CA LEU A 44 -4.72 -2.53 2.39
C LEU A 44 -6.18 -2.84 2.01
N HIS A 45 -6.43 -3.19 0.75
CA HIS A 45 -7.75 -3.63 0.30
C HIS A 45 -8.20 -4.90 1.02
N GLY A 46 -7.31 -5.89 1.16
CA GLY A 46 -7.57 -7.12 1.92
C GLY A 46 -7.92 -6.84 3.38
N PHE A 47 -7.16 -5.96 4.03
CA PHE A 47 -7.40 -5.56 5.42
C PHE A 47 -8.79 -4.92 5.62
N VAL A 48 -9.20 -3.99 4.75
CA VAL A 48 -10.52 -3.36 4.90
C VAL A 48 -11.67 -4.32 4.57
N ILE A 49 -11.47 -5.28 3.67
CA ILE A 49 -12.45 -6.36 3.41
C ILE A 49 -12.55 -7.29 4.62
N GLN A 50 -11.42 -7.66 5.24
CA GLN A 50 -11.40 -8.44 6.47
C GLN A 50 -12.13 -7.71 7.59
N ALA A 51 -11.83 -6.42 7.82
CA ALA A 51 -12.50 -5.60 8.82
C ALA A 51 -14.02 -5.55 8.63
N LYS A 52 -14.46 -5.39 7.38
CA LYS A 52 -15.87 -5.48 7.02
C LYS A 52 -16.48 -6.83 7.39
N SER A 53 -15.81 -7.94 7.04
CA SER A 53 -16.29 -9.29 7.34
C SER A 53 -16.37 -9.54 8.84
N GLU A 54 -15.37 -9.11 9.60
CA GLU A 54 -15.34 -9.21 11.06
C GLU A 54 -16.51 -8.47 11.72
N SER A 55 -16.86 -7.26 11.24
CA SER A 55 -17.97 -6.48 11.79
C SER A 55 -19.31 -7.21 11.64
N VAL A 56 -19.53 -7.85 10.49
CA VAL A 56 -20.75 -8.62 10.20
C VAL A 56 -20.78 -9.94 10.97
N LEU A 57 -19.67 -10.67 10.99
CA LEU A 57 -19.57 -11.95 11.71
C LEU A 57 -19.80 -11.78 13.22
N ARG A 58 -19.25 -10.73 13.82
CA ARG A 58 -19.41 -10.41 15.24
C ARG A 58 -20.74 -9.73 15.55
N ARG A 59 -21.48 -9.30 14.53
CA ARG A 59 -22.68 -8.46 14.66
C ARG A 59 -22.43 -7.21 15.52
N GLN A 60 -21.22 -6.68 15.45
CA GLN A 60 -20.74 -5.54 16.23
C GLN A 60 -20.13 -4.49 15.32
N ARG A 61 -20.38 -3.21 15.61
CA ARG A 61 -19.69 -2.12 14.92
C ARG A 61 -18.22 -2.15 15.27
N LEU A 62 -17.37 -2.05 14.25
CA LEU A 62 -15.92 -2.01 14.41
C LEU A 62 -15.35 -0.72 13.82
N TRP A 63 -14.17 -0.34 14.28
CA TRP A 63 -13.45 0.86 13.84
C TRP A 63 -12.01 0.51 13.49
N ALA A 64 -11.60 0.88 12.29
CA ALA A 64 -10.20 0.83 11.89
C ALA A 64 -9.58 2.23 12.08
N HIS A 65 -8.83 2.41 13.14
CA HIS A 65 -8.15 3.66 13.49
C HIS A 65 -6.85 3.78 12.73
N ILE A 66 -6.67 4.89 12.01
CA ILE A 66 -5.45 5.19 11.26
C ILE A 66 -4.55 6.03 12.19
N ILE A 67 -3.51 5.38 12.70
CA ILE A 67 -2.61 5.96 13.70
C ILE A 67 -1.32 6.35 13.00
N MET A 68 -1.08 7.67 12.90
CA MET A 68 0.10 8.23 12.26
C MET A 68 0.36 9.64 12.75
N SER A 69 1.58 10.12 12.63
CA SER A 69 1.93 11.52 12.88
C SER A 69 1.63 12.37 11.66
N GLY A 70 0.86 13.45 11.81
CA GLY A 70 0.51 14.38 10.76
C GLY A 70 -0.58 13.88 9.80
N ALA A 71 -0.78 14.65 8.73
CA ALA A 71 -1.80 14.35 7.71
C ALA A 71 -1.32 13.34 6.64
N SER A 72 -0.01 13.16 6.52
CA SER A 72 0.63 12.21 5.60
C SER A 72 1.91 11.66 6.21
N ASN A 73 2.28 10.44 5.84
CA ASN A 73 3.50 9.79 6.33
C ASN A 73 4.18 9.00 5.20
N SER A 74 5.50 9.12 5.12
CA SER A 74 6.32 8.42 4.11
C SER A 74 7.40 7.52 4.72
N GLN A 75 7.53 7.55 6.04
CA GLN A 75 8.56 6.84 6.80
C GLN A 75 8.14 5.42 7.20
N GLY A 76 6.88 5.06 6.95
CA GLY A 76 6.32 3.78 7.40
C GLY A 76 5.89 3.79 8.88
N ASP A 77 6.00 4.92 9.57
CA ASP A 77 5.59 5.09 10.97
C ASP A 77 4.09 5.38 11.07
N TRP A 78 3.32 4.44 10.53
CA TRP A 78 1.87 4.45 10.62
C TRP A 78 1.35 3.02 10.77
N LYS A 79 0.17 2.91 11.34
CA LYS A 79 -0.55 1.64 11.46
C LYS A 79 -2.05 1.87 11.39
N ILE A 80 -2.78 0.83 11.02
CA ILE A 80 -4.24 0.81 11.11
C ILE A 80 -4.61 -0.30 12.09
N GLU A 81 -5.32 0.05 13.16
CA GLU A 81 -5.78 -0.89 14.17
C GLU A 81 -7.29 -1.06 14.10
N LEU A 82 -7.75 -2.29 13.88
CA LEU A 82 -9.15 -2.65 13.95
C LEU A 82 -9.53 -2.95 15.40
N THR A 83 -10.49 -2.20 15.94
CA THR A 83 -10.94 -2.35 17.33
C THR A 83 -12.47 -2.38 17.43
N ASP A 84 -12.97 -2.79 18.58
CA ASP A 84 -14.38 -2.76 18.95
C ASP A 84 -14.82 -1.46 19.65
N ASN A 85 -13.96 -0.46 19.70
CA ASN A 85 -14.22 0.83 20.33
C ASN A 85 -14.01 1.98 19.35
N ASN A 86 -14.82 3.05 19.43
CA ASN A 86 -14.71 4.21 18.55
C ASN A 86 -13.58 5.18 18.96
N THR A 87 -13.00 5.00 20.14
CA THR A 87 -11.90 5.81 20.64
C THR A 87 -10.57 5.11 20.35
N PRO A 88 -9.62 5.79 19.69
CA PRO A 88 -8.29 5.22 19.43
C PRO A 88 -7.63 4.75 20.73
N TYR A 89 -6.87 3.67 20.65
CA TYR A 89 -6.16 3.03 21.78
C TYR A 89 -7.07 2.43 22.87
N MET A 90 -8.39 2.39 22.65
CA MET A 90 -9.35 1.78 23.56
C MET A 90 -10.00 0.55 22.92
N GLY A 91 -10.52 -0.35 23.81
CA GLY A 91 -11.16 -1.60 23.39
C GLY A 91 -10.18 -2.72 23.05
N THR A 92 -10.69 -3.77 22.41
CA THR A 92 -9.91 -4.94 22.02
C THR A 92 -9.41 -4.76 20.59
N THR A 93 -8.10 -4.85 20.39
CA THR A 93 -7.51 -4.87 19.04
C THR A 93 -7.70 -6.23 18.40
N LEU A 94 -8.40 -6.27 17.28
CA LEU A 94 -8.75 -7.48 16.53
C LEU A 94 -7.75 -7.77 15.41
N ALA A 95 -7.22 -6.72 14.76
CA ALA A 95 -6.23 -6.82 13.71
C ALA A 95 -5.41 -5.54 13.62
N THR A 96 -4.16 -5.66 13.18
CA THR A 96 -3.26 -4.52 12.97
C THR A 96 -2.61 -4.63 11.60
N PHE A 97 -2.64 -3.53 10.84
CA PHE A 97 -1.93 -3.36 9.58
C PHE A 97 -0.80 -2.35 9.76
N SER A 98 0.45 -2.78 9.55
CA SER A 98 1.64 -1.95 9.78
C SER A 98 2.15 -1.29 8.51
N GLY A 99 2.53 -0.03 8.60
CA GLY A 99 3.17 0.74 7.54
C GLY A 99 4.65 0.44 7.31
N LYS A 100 5.32 -0.21 8.25
CA LYS A 100 6.79 -0.45 8.22
C LYS A 100 7.32 -1.03 6.90
N PRO A 101 6.66 -2.02 6.24
CA PRO A 101 7.13 -2.56 4.97
C PRO A 101 7.03 -1.58 3.80
N TYR A 102 6.33 -0.46 3.99
CA TYR A 102 5.98 0.51 2.95
C TYR A 102 6.73 1.84 3.06
N THR A 103 7.84 1.85 3.77
CA THR A 103 8.78 3.00 3.79
C THR A 103 9.13 3.41 2.36
N GLY A 104 9.10 4.72 2.07
CA GLY A 104 9.30 5.25 0.73
C GLY A 104 8.01 5.41 -0.09
N LEU A 105 6.85 5.05 0.50
CA LEU A 105 5.54 5.40 -0.04
C LEU A 105 4.87 6.41 0.90
N THR A 106 4.42 7.52 0.34
CA THR A 106 3.62 8.51 1.07
C THR A 106 2.18 8.04 1.15
N ILE A 107 1.63 7.90 2.35
CA ILE A 107 0.22 7.61 2.59
C ILE A 107 -0.50 8.86 3.11
N THR A 108 -1.71 9.12 2.60
CA THR A 108 -2.54 10.26 3.00
C THR A 108 -3.99 9.79 3.15
N PRO A 109 -4.44 9.47 4.36
CA PRO A 109 -5.83 9.12 4.61
C PRO A 109 -6.71 10.36 4.60
N GLN A 110 -7.94 10.21 4.07
CA GLN A 110 -8.99 11.21 4.10
C GLN A 110 -10.28 10.57 4.61
N TYR A 111 -10.34 10.40 5.92
CA TYR A 111 -11.51 9.93 6.66
C TYR A 111 -11.81 10.87 7.82
N PRO A 112 -13.09 11.06 8.18
CA PRO A 112 -13.45 11.78 9.41
C PRO A 112 -12.80 11.10 10.62
N SER A 113 -12.20 11.92 11.51
CA SER A 113 -11.52 11.44 12.73
C SER A 113 -10.45 10.37 12.49
N GLN A 114 -9.84 10.32 11.29
CA GLN A 114 -8.82 9.34 10.90
C GLN A 114 -9.22 7.89 11.21
N GLN A 115 -10.49 7.54 10.99
CA GLN A 115 -10.99 6.19 11.22
C GLN A 115 -12.03 5.77 10.18
N ILE A 116 -12.09 4.46 9.95
CA ILE A 116 -13.10 3.82 9.12
C ILE A 116 -14.01 3.01 10.05
N SER A 117 -15.28 3.41 10.20
CA SER A 117 -16.24 2.61 10.93
C SER A 117 -16.95 1.63 10.00
N PHE A 118 -17.29 0.46 10.51
CA PHE A 118 -18.03 -0.59 9.80
C PHE A 118 -19.31 -0.90 10.57
N ASP A 119 -20.47 -0.86 9.90
CA ASP A 119 -21.72 -1.24 10.58
C ASP A 119 -21.79 -2.76 10.81
N SER A 120 -22.57 -3.15 11.83
CA SER A 120 -22.70 -4.54 12.28
C SER A 120 -23.59 -5.43 11.42
N ILE A 121 -24.37 -4.87 10.50
CA ILE A 121 -25.37 -5.63 9.72
C ILE A 121 -24.86 -5.91 8.31
N HIS A 122 -24.42 -4.86 7.60
CA HIS A 122 -23.97 -4.95 6.22
C HIS A 122 -22.47 -4.72 6.05
N GLY A 123 -21.76 -4.36 7.13
CA GLY A 123 -20.36 -3.97 7.09
C GLY A 123 -20.12 -2.71 6.26
N ARG A 124 -21.09 -1.78 6.21
CA ARG A 124 -20.97 -0.53 5.44
C ARG A 124 -19.87 0.35 6.04
N PRO A 125 -18.85 0.72 5.25
CA PRO A 125 -17.79 1.59 5.76
C PRO A 125 -18.23 3.06 5.81
N THR A 126 -17.56 3.88 6.60
CA THR A 126 -17.59 5.33 6.44
C THR A 126 -17.07 5.71 5.05
N ASN A 127 -17.69 6.71 4.39
CA ASN A 127 -17.17 7.24 3.13
C ASN A 127 -15.83 7.93 3.35
N GLY A 128 -14.89 7.65 2.47
CA GLY A 128 -13.56 8.24 2.50
C GLY A 128 -12.60 7.51 1.58
N HIS A 129 -11.33 7.84 1.67
CA HIS A 129 -10.31 7.17 0.90
C HIS A 129 -8.93 7.29 1.56
N ILE A 130 -8.05 6.39 1.17
CA ILE A 130 -6.62 6.44 1.48
C ILE A 130 -5.89 6.58 0.16
N ARG A 131 -5.12 7.65 0.01
CA ARG A 131 -4.23 7.89 -1.13
C ARG A 131 -2.82 7.47 -0.78
N PHE A 132 -2.10 6.98 -1.76
CA PHE A 132 -0.68 6.68 -1.59
C PHE A 132 0.05 6.74 -2.93
N HIS A 133 1.28 7.22 -2.88
CA HIS A 133 2.16 7.37 -4.03
C HIS A 133 3.63 7.17 -3.62
N PRO A 134 4.54 6.88 -4.56
CA PRO A 134 5.97 6.89 -4.30
C PRO A 134 6.45 8.29 -3.91
N ILE A 135 7.40 8.39 -2.99
CA ILE A 135 8.01 9.70 -2.62
C ILE A 135 8.58 10.41 -3.85
N GLU A 136 9.22 9.65 -4.74
CA GLU A 136 9.92 10.19 -5.90
C GLU A 136 8.98 10.66 -7.02
N ASP A 137 7.74 10.16 -7.04
CA ASP A 137 6.79 10.46 -8.12
C ASP A 137 5.35 10.52 -7.59
N SER A 138 4.94 11.71 -7.16
CA SER A 138 3.59 11.97 -6.68
C SER A 138 2.51 11.89 -7.78
N SER A 139 2.90 11.89 -9.07
CA SER A 139 1.95 11.78 -10.17
C SER A 139 1.36 10.37 -10.29
N LYS A 140 2.05 9.35 -9.80
CA LYS A 140 1.61 7.94 -9.82
C LYS A 140 0.88 7.55 -8.55
N GLU A 141 -0.23 8.21 -8.29
CA GLU A 141 -1.04 7.99 -7.08
C GLU A 141 -2.12 6.93 -7.28
N LEU A 142 -2.26 6.04 -6.29
CA LEU A 142 -3.38 5.12 -6.14
C LEU A 142 -4.29 5.54 -4.99
N LYS A 143 -5.55 5.13 -5.08
CA LYS A 143 -6.56 5.32 -4.03
C LYS A 143 -7.24 4.02 -3.65
N VAL A 144 -7.46 3.81 -2.36
CA VAL A 144 -8.45 2.87 -1.84
C VAL A 144 -9.64 3.68 -1.37
N LEU A 145 -10.75 3.57 -2.09
CA LEU A 145 -12.00 4.28 -1.79
C LEU A 145 -12.96 3.36 -1.07
N SER A 146 -13.73 3.93 -0.14
CA SER A 146 -14.84 3.29 0.53
C SER A 146 -16.16 3.97 0.18
N PHE A 147 -17.18 3.16 -0.11
CA PHE A 147 -18.52 3.61 -0.46
C PHE A 147 -19.54 3.06 0.53
N ASN A 148 -20.09 3.92 1.36
CA ASN A 148 -21.08 3.54 2.39
C ASN A 148 -22.33 2.87 1.79
N ARG A 149 -22.96 3.50 0.79
CA ARG A 149 -24.20 3.01 0.20
C ARG A 149 -24.12 1.60 -0.37
N SER A 150 -23.01 1.29 -1.05
CA SER A 150 -22.81 -0.01 -1.71
C SER A 150 -22.00 -1.00 -0.87
N ALA A 151 -21.56 -0.59 0.32
CA ALA A 151 -20.66 -1.38 1.17
C ALA A 151 -19.42 -1.91 0.40
N ARG A 152 -18.90 -1.12 -0.56
CA ARG A 152 -17.83 -1.52 -1.47
C ARG A 152 -16.54 -0.77 -1.18
N PHE A 153 -15.45 -1.45 -1.44
CA PHE A 153 -14.12 -0.86 -1.56
C PHE A 153 -13.63 -0.99 -2.98
N ARG A 154 -12.93 0.01 -3.46
CA ARG A 154 -12.32 0.01 -4.79
C ARG A 154 -10.91 0.56 -4.72
N VAL A 155 -9.99 -0.12 -5.41
CA VAL A 155 -8.65 0.39 -5.66
C VAL A 155 -8.59 0.92 -7.09
N CYS A 156 -8.10 2.13 -7.28
CA CYS A 156 -8.00 2.76 -8.60
C CYS A 156 -6.87 3.80 -8.64
N SER A 157 -6.47 4.17 -9.84
CA SER A 157 -5.50 5.24 -10.09
C SER A 157 -6.14 6.61 -9.91
N ASN A 158 -5.49 7.51 -9.17
CA ASN A 158 -5.94 8.89 -9.01
C ASN A 158 -5.57 9.79 -10.20
N HIS A 159 -5.71 9.27 -11.41
CA HIS A 159 -5.52 10.04 -12.63
C HIS A 159 -6.77 9.92 -13.50
N PRO A 160 -7.21 10.98 -14.19
CA PRO A 160 -8.47 10.97 -14.93
C PRO A 160 -8.49 9.95 -16.07
N THR A 161 -7.35 9.60 -16.67
CA THR A 161 -7.29 8.73 -17.85
C THR A 161 -6.19 7.66 -17.79
N LYS A 162 -5.16 7.82 -16.94
CA LYS A 162 -4.01 6.90 -16.92
C LYS A 162 -4.19 5.79 -15.90
N GLN A 163 -3.77 4.61 -16.29
CA GLN A 163 -3.64 3.47 -15.41
C GLN A 163 -2.24 3.46 -14.79
N PHE A 164 -2.15 3.24 -13.50
CA PHE A 164 -0.88 3.07 -12.80
C PHE A 164 -0.87 1.72 -12.07
N PHE A 165 0.26 1.07 -12.13
CA PHE A 165 0.51 -0.20 -11.42
C PHE A 165 -0.56 -1.27 -11.66
N GLY A 166 -1.19 -1.29 -12.85
CA GLY A 166 -2.24 -2.23 -13.21
C GLY A 166 -3.65 -1.86 -12.71
N TYR A 167 -3.82 -0.70 -12.07
CA TYR A 167 -5.13 -0.21 -11.64
C TYR A 167 -5.67 0.84 -12.61
N VAL A 168 -6.95 0.67 -12.98
CA VAL A 168 -7.66 1.61 -13.86
C VAL A 168 -7.93 2.94 -13.16
N ALA A 169 -8.23 3.98 -13.95
CA ALA A 169 -8.62 5.29 -13.43
C ALA A 169 -9.88 5.21 -12.55
N CYS A 170 -9.97 6.06 -11.52
CA CYS A 170 -11.14 6.13 -10.66
C CYS A 170 -12.34 6.70 -11.38
#